data_63284f487b27687fc5b674af96c6bde9
#
_entry.id   63284f487b27687fc5b674af96c6bde9
#
_cell.length_a   1.000
_cell.length_b   1.000
_cell.length_c   1.000
_cell.angle_alpha   90.00
_cell.angle_beta   90.00
_cell.angle_gamma   90.00
#
_symmetry.space_group_name_H-M   'P 1'
#
loop_
_entity.id
_entity.type
_entity.pdbx_description
1 polymer ?
#
loop_
_entity_poly.entity_id
_entity_poly.type
_entity_poly.pdbx_seq_one_letter_code
_entity_poly.pdbx_strand_id
1 'polypeptide(L)'
;PDAFLGSICLTQADMAQNKSAFLDLTDLIEKDMPNLKAAFEADPELKAVCTSRDGRIYSLPKKLPLRPKVCGDVMCINQEWLDNLGLETPKTYKELEEVLVKFATEDADGDGDPTNEIGITNSAGSGLLSGDLRHILSPFGTMVSRDGNYMGLNGEGKPVFMPMEENYKEAVKWMRQLWEEGVVDPEYFTQDGSMKTAKQQADGGSQVGLIFGWTADAEVGPNVNQFKTLEAVEGYDGNHYVEAATNYLDISDRELMISKDCKDPDTLLKWACLLYTSPSPRD
;
A
#
# COMPACT_ATOMS: atom_id res chain seq x y z
N PRO A 1 -14.39 6.97 24.38
CA PRO A 1 -13.69 5.68 24.43
C PRO A 1 -12.51 5.77 25.39
N ASP A 2 -12.16 4.65 26.04
CA ASP A 2 -11.00 4.59 26.93
C ASP A 2 -9.69 4.49 26.14
N ALA A 3 -9.73 3.89 24.94
CA ALA A 3 -8.57 3.76 24.06
C ALA A 3 -8.96 3.70 22.58
N PHE A 4 -7.96 3.91 21.74
CA PHE A 4 -8.00 3.72 20.28
C PHE A 4 -6.98 2.64 19.92
N LEU A 5 -7.39 1.63 19.19
CA LEU A 5 -6.55 0.50 18.75
C LEU A 5 -6.50 0.44 17.23
N GLY A 6 -5.28 0.45 16.69
CA GLY A 6 -4.98 0.42 15.26
C GLY A 6 -4.42 1.73 14.74
N SER A 7 -3.36 1.63 13.96
CA SER A 7 -2.61 2.78 13.40
C SER A 7 -3.42 3.68 12.46
N ILE A 8 -4.54 3.18 11.94
CA ILE A 8 -5.44 3.92 11.05
C ILE A 8 -6.49 4.77 11.78
N CYS A 9 -6.65 4.58 13.10
CA CYS A 9 -7.67 5.29 13.87
C CYS A 9 -7.41 6.80 13.96
N LEU A 10 -6.14 7.19 14.04
CA LEU A 10 -5.70 8.58 14.19
C LEU A 10 -4.45 8.84 13.34
N THR A 11 -4.40 9.98 12.69
CA THR A 11 -3.21 10.45 11.98
C THR A 11 -2.18 11.06 12.94
N GLN A 12 -0.95 11.29 12.46
CA GLN A 12 0.06 12.05 13.23
C GLN A 12 -0.42 13.49 13.52
N ALA A 13 -1.16 14.09 12.58
CA ALA A 13 -1.73 15.41 12.76
C ALA A 13 -2.80 15.42 13.86
N ASP A 14 -3.68 14.40 13.89
CA ASP A 14 -4.68 14.24 14.95
C ASP A 14 -4.03 14.12 16.33
N MET A 15 -2.98 13.29 16.44
CA MET A 15 -2.21 13.13 17.67
C MET A 15 -1.55 14.44 18.12
N ALA A 16 -0.96 15.19 17.19
CA ALA A 16 -0.30 16.47 17.50
C ALA A 16 -1.31 17.55 17.93
N GLN A 17 -2.46 17.64 17.24
CA GLN A 17 -3.50 18.62 17.54
C GLN A 17 -4.24 18.33 18.84
N ASN A 18 -4.44 17.04 19.15
CA ASN A 18 -5.23 16.60 20.31
C ASN A 18 -4.37 15.96 21.41
N LYS A 19 -3.08 16.25 21.47
CA LYS A 19 -2.13 15.64 22.41
C LYS A 19 -2.60 15.63 23.85
N SER A 20 -3.27 16.72 24.30
CA SER A 20 -3.80 16.86 25.66
C SER A 20 -4.95 15.90 25.99
N ALA A 21 -5.54 15.24 25.00
CA ALA A 21 -6.59 14.24 25.19
C ALA A 21 -6.03 12.83 25.45
N PHE A 22 -4.74 12.62 25.23
CA PHE A 22 -4.09 11.31 25.42
C PHE A 22 -3.31 11.25 26.73
N LEU A 23 -3.26 10.07 27.32
CA LEU A 23 -2.51 9.78 28.51
C LEU A 23 -1.01 9.70 28.20
N ASP A 24 -0.18 10.30 29.05
CA ASP A 24 1.26 10.10 29.06
C ASP A 24 1.56 8.68 29.57
N LEU A 25 2.11 7.84 28.73
CA LEU A 25 2.39 6.44 29.02
C LEU A 25 3.81 6.19 29.53
N THR A 26 4.65 7.22 29.58
CA THR A 26 6.09 7.08 29.84
C THR A 26 6.36 6.31 31.16
N ASP A 27 5.81 6.77 32.27
CA ASP A 27 6.02 6.14 33.58
C ASP A 27 5.24 4.82 33.74
N LEU A 28 4.10 4.71 33.04
CA LEU A 28 3.25 3.52 33.05
C LEU A 28 3.89 2.36 32.28
N ILE A 29 4.61 2.62 31.20
CA ILE A 29 5.38 1.61 30.47
C ILE A 29 6.45 1.01 31.37
N GLU A 30 7.17 1.85 32.09
CA GLU A 30 8.21 1.39 33.04
C GLU A 30 7.64 0.52 34.17
N LYS A 31 6.42 0.84 34.62
CA LYS A 31 5.73 0.16 35.72
C LYS A 31 5.04 -1.15 35.28
N ASP A 32 4.25 -1.08 34.22
CA ASP A 32 3.23 -2.09 33.90
C ASP A 32 3.52 -2.89 32.60
N MET A 33 4.57 -2.51 31.82
CA MET A 33 4.87 -3.13 30.53
C MET A 33 6.32 -3.67 30.44
N PRO A 34 6.70 -4.67 31.21
CA PRO A 34 8.08 -5.19 31.24
C PRO A 34 8.54 -5.68 29.85
N ASN A 35 7.64 -6.23 29.04
CA ASN A 35 7.99 -6.74 27.71
C ASN A 35 8.28 -5.63 26.72
N LEU A 36 7.48 -4.55 26.72
CA LEU A 36 7.74 -3.39 25.86
C LEU A 36 9.01 -2.66 26.31
N LYS A 37 9.25 -2.58 27.63
CA LYS A 37 10.49 -2.02 28.17
C LYS A 37 11.71 -2.80 27.65
N ALA A 38 11.68 -4.13 27.73
CA ALA A 38 12.74 -4.96 27.18
C ALA A 38 12.91 -4.79 25.66
N ALA A 39 11.81 -4.64 24.91
CA ALA A 39 11.86 -4.35 23.49
C ALA A 39 12.51 -2.99 23.20
N PHE A 40 12.23 -1.96 23.98
CA PHE A 40 12.85 -0.64 23.86
C PHE A 40 14.35 -0.63 24.20
N GLU A 41 14.76 -1.49 25.16
CA GLU A 41 16.18 -1.69 25.50
C GLU A 41 16.94 -2.42 24.39
N ALA A 42 16.28 -3.40 23.76
CA ALA A 42 16.86 -4.16 22.66
C ALA A 42 16.88 -3.40 21.33
N ASP A 43 15.93 -2.47 21.13
CA ASP A 43 15.76 -1.68 19.92
C ASP A 43 15.57 -0.20 20.25
N PRO A 44 16.66 0.59 20.33
CA PRO A 44 16.59 2.01 20.61
C PRO A 44 15.83 2.82 19.54
N GLU A 45 15.79 2.36 18.28
CA GLU A 45 15.04 3.02 17.21
C GLU A 45 13.53 2.92 17.47
N LEU A 46 13.07 1.76 17.94
CA LEU A 46 11.67 1.57 18.33
C LEU A 46 11.25 2.58 19.41
N LYS A 47 12.08 2.77 20.44
CA LYS A 47 11.83 3.77 21.48
C LYS A 47 11.85 5.19 20.93
N ALA A 48 12.82 5.51 20.07
CA ALA A 48 12.96 6.84 19.48
C ALA A 48 11.74 7.23 18.64
N VAL A 49 11.21 6.32 17.82
CA VAL A 49 10.02 6.55 16.97
C VAL A 49 8.78 6.84 17.84
N CYS A 50 8.65 6.19 18.99
CA CYS A 50 7.50 6.38 19.89
C CYS A 50 7.63 7.63 20.80
N THR A 51 8.84 8.17 20.90
CA THR A 51 9.10 9.30 21.80
C THR A 51 8.79 10.63 21.10
N SER A 52 7.84 11.36 21.63
CA SER A 52 7.47 12.69 21.16
C SER A 52 8.58 13.72 21.45
N ARG A 53 8.51 14.90 20.80
CA ARG A 53 9.51 15.97 20.95
C ARG A 53 9.70 16.48 22.38
N ASP A 54 8.71 16.30 23.27
CA ASP A 54 8.78 16.63 24.68
C ASP A 54 9.39 15.52 25.56
N GLY A 55 9.88 14.45 24.95
CA GLY A 55 10.47 13.31 25.63
C GLY A 55 9.46 12.33 26.22
N ARG A 56 8.17 12.48 25.92
CA ARG A 56 7.07 11.65 26.43
C ARG A 56 6.55 10.69 25.38
N ILE A 57 5.91 9.60 25.81
CA ILE A 57 5.28 8.58 24.98
C ILE A 57 3.77 8.63 25.18
N TYR A 58 3.00 8.79 24.08
CA TYR A 58 1.52 8.91 24.10
C TYR A 58 0.83 7.78 23.32
N SER A 59 1.60 6.89 22.73
CA SER A 59 1.09 5.75 21.97
C SER A 59 2.03 4.56 22.07
N LEU A 60 1.48 3.36 21.96
CA LEU A 60 2.27 2.13 21.90
C LEU A 60 2.52 1.75 20.44
N PRO A 61 3.72 1.25 20.11
CA PRO A 61 4.08 0.84 18.76
C PRO A 61 3.60 -0.56 18.43
N LYS A 62 3.65 -0.88 17.12
CA LYS A 62 3.70 -2.25 16.60
C LYS A 62 4.91 -2.36 15.67
N LYS A 63 5.70 -3.40 15.81
CA LYS A 63 6.79 -3.73 14.90
C LYS A 63 6.53 -5.11 14.30
N LEU A 64 6.30 -5.16 12.99
CA LEU A 64 6.02 -6.39 12.26
C LEU A 64 6.83 -6.42 10.97
N PRO A 65 7.95 -7.15 10.94
CA PRO A 65 8.74 -7.35 9.74
C PRO A 65 8.02 -8.36 8.81
N LEU A 66 6.93 -7.93 8.16
CA LEU A 66 6.10 -8.84 7.37
C LEU A 66 6.62 -9.08 5.94
N ARG A 67 7.53 -8.23 5.45
CA ARG A 67 7.97 -8.24 4.05
C ARG A 67 9.45 -7.88 3.91
N PRO A 68 10.09 -8.24 2.78
CA PRO A 68 11.35 -7.65 2.39
C PRO A 68 11.23 -6.13 2.37
N LYS A 69 12.20 -5.42 2.95
CA LYS A 69 12.21 -3.95 3.10
C LYS A 69 12.21 -3.17 1.77
N VAL A 70 12.41 -3.86 0.65
CA VAL A 70 12.50 -3.27 -0.69
C VAL A 70 11.23 -3.39 -1.51
N CYS A 71 10.16 -4.01 -0.97
CA CYS A 71 8.91 -4.18 -1.69
C CYS A 71 7.73 -3.75 -0.82
N GLY A 72 7.03 -2.73 -1.25
CA GLY A 72 5.77 -2.29 -0.64
C GLY A 72 4.58 -3.10 -1.16
N ASP A 73 3.93 -2.62 -2.18
CA ASP A 73 2.85 -3.32 -2.85
C ASP A 73 3.37 -4.19 -4.01
N VAL A 74 2.62 -5.21 -4.39
CA VAL A 74 2.94 -6.08 -5.52
C VAL A 74 2.05 -5.75 -6.70
N MET A 75 2.60 -5.93 -7.90
CA MET A 75 1.86 -5.91 -9.15
C MET A 75 1.54 -7.35 -9.53
N CYS A 76 0.28 -7.66 -9.83
CA CYS A 76 -0.14 -8.98 -10.24
C CYS A 76 -0.96 -8.89 -11.53
N ILE A 77 -0.67 -9.81 -12.44
CA ILE A 77 -1.33 -9.92 -13.75
C ILE A 77 -2.24 -11.14 -13.78
N ASN A 78 -3.37 -11.03 -14.44
CA ASN A 78 -4.29 -12.14 -14.64
C ASN A 78 -3.65 -13.15 -15.60
N GLN A 79 -3.14 -14.24 -15.04
CA GLN A 79 -2.48 -15.29 -15.80
C GLN A 79 -3.46 -16.11 -16.65
N GLU A 80 -4.69 -16.28 -16.17
CA GLU A 80 -5.73 -16.98 -16.91
C GLU A 80 -6.06 -16.24 -18.22
N TRP A 81 -6.12 -14.92 -18.19
CA TRP A 81 -6.30 -14.08 -19.38
C TRP A 81 -5.12 -14.16 -20.35
N LEU A 82 -3.88 -14.19 -19.83
CA LEU A 82 -2.70 -14.43 -20.67
C LEU A 82 -2.79 -15.80 -21.38
N ASP A 83 -3.15 -16.82 -20.62
CA ASP A 83 -3.25 -18.19 -21.13
C ASP A 83 -4.38 -18.31 -22.18
N ASN A 84 -5.55 -17.71 -21.95
CA ASN A 84 -6.69 -17.71 -22.87
C ASN A 84 -6.35 -17.03 -24.21
N LEU A 85 -5.64 -15.90 -24.15
CA LEU A 85 -5.24 -15.15 -25.34
C LEU A 85 -3.91 -15.66 -25.95
N GLY A 86 -3.26 -16.66 -25.36
CA GLY A 86 -1.97 -17.20 -25.82
C GLY A 86 -0.83 -16.20 -25.74
N LEU A 87 -0.84 -15.32 -24.72
CA LEU A 87 0.14 -14.27 -24.52
C LEU A 87 1.23 -14.69 -23.53
N GLU A 88 2.44 -14.22 -23.76
CA GLU A 88 3.55 -14.37 -22.81
C GLU A 88 3.48 -13.28 -21.72
N THR A 89 4.04 -13.59 -20.54
CA THR A 89 4.18 -12.61 -19.46
C THR A 89 5.07 -11.44 -19.92
N PRO A 90 4.59 -10.18 -19.85
CA PRO A 90 5.34 -9.02 -20.35
C PRO A 90 6.60 -8.76 -19.52
N LYS A 91 7.69 -8.40 -20.18
CA LYS A 91 9.00 -8.10 -19.58
C LYS A 91 9.38 -6.64 -19.71
N THR A 92 8.79 -5.93 -20.67
CA THR A 92 9.00 -4.51 -20.91
C THR A 92 7.69 -3.73 -20.78
N TYR A 93 7.77 -2.42 -20.53
CA TYR A 93 6.56 -1.59 -20.44
C TYR A 93 5.77 -1.56 -21.78
N LYS A 94 6.46 -1.78 -22.92
CA LYS A 94 5.81 -1.88 -24.23
C LYS A 94 5.05 -3.19 -24.40
N GLU A 95 5.64 -4.30 -23.99
CA GLU A 95 4.92 -5.59 -23.96
C GLU A 95 3.75 -5.54 -22.99
N LEU A 96 3.90 -4.85 -21.85
CA LEU A 96 2.80 -4.64 -20.89
C LEU A 96 1.65 -3.83 -21.54
N GLU A 97 1.97 -2.77 -22.27
CA GLU A 97 0.99 -1.98 -23.04
C GLU A 97 0.23 -2.88 -24.03
N GLU A 98 0.94 -3.66 -24.84
CA GLU A 98 0.34 -4.58 -25.83
C GLU A 98 -0.58 -5.62 -25.16
N VAL A 99 -0.16 -6.19 -24.04
CA VAL A 99 -0.97 -7.14 -23.25
C VAL A 99 -2.22 -6.46 -22.70
N LEU A 100 -2.09 -5.30 -22.11
CA LEU A 100 -3.22 -4.57 -21.52
C LEU A 100 -4.25 -4.13 -22.57
N VAL A 101 -3.80 -3.74 -23.77
CA VAL A 101 -4.69 -3.42 -24.89
C VAL A 101 -5.49 -4.66 -25.31
N LYS A 102 -4.84 -5.80 -25.42
CA LYS A 102 -5.54 -7.06 -25.75
C LYS A 102 -6.51 -7.48 -24.65
N PHE A 103 -6.15 -7.33 -23.40
CA PHE A 103 -7.06 -7.57 -22.27
C PHE A 103 -8.34 -6.73 -22.39
N ALA A 104 -8.22 -5.48 -22.82
CA ALA A 104 -9.35 -4.56 -22.89
C ALA A 104 -10.14 -4.61 -24.21
N THR A 105 -9.68 -5.38 -25.22
CA THR A 105 -10.28 -5.37 -26.57
C THR A 105 -10.62 -6.76 -27.12
N GLU A 106 -10.15 -7.81 -26.45
CA GLU A 106 -10.42 -9.20 -26.81
C GLU A 106 -11.12 -9.90 -25.63
N ASP A 107 -11.85 -10.98 -25.88
CA ASP A 107 -12.51 -11.81 -24.87
C ASP A 107 -11.45 -12.54 -24.02
N ALA A 108 -10.90 -11.84 -23.03
CA ALA A 108 -9.77 -12.33 -22.26
C ALA A 108 -10.17 -13.33 -21.18
N ASP A 109 -11.35 -13.17 -20.59
CA ASP A 109 -11.86 -14.10 -19.57
C ASP A 109 -12.56 -15.33 -20.20
N GLY A 110 -12.88 -15.29 -21.51
CA GLY A 110 -13.44 -16.40 -22.26
C GLY A 110 -14.94 -16.59 -22.05
N ASP A 111 -15.66 -15.57 -21.58
CA ASP A 111 -17.11 -15.62 -21.34
C ASP A 111 -17.95 -15.37 -22.61
N GLY A 112 -17.31 -14.91 -23.69
CA GLY A 112 -17.90 -14.61 -25.00
C GLY A 112 -18.30 -13.15 -25.20
N ASP A 113 -18.00 -12.25 -24.26
CA ASP A 113 -18.26 -10.80 -24.32
C ASP A 113 -16.97 -9.98 -24.18
N PRO A 114 -16.32 -9.55 -25.27
CA PRO A 114 -15.05 -8.82 -25.23
C PRO A 114 -15.21 -7.34 -24.80
N THR A 115 -16.27 -6.98 -24.10
CA THR A 115 -16.58 -5.58 -23.72
C THR A 115 -16.65 -5.36 -22.22
N ASN A 116 -16.48 -6.41 -21.44
CA ASN A 116 -16.58 -6.37 -19.99
C ASN A 116 -15.23 -6.43 -19.25
N GLU A 117 -14.14 -6.63 -19.99
CA GLU A 117 -12.79 -6.69 -19.45
C GLU A 117 -12.20 -5.30 -19.25
N ILE A 118 -11.49 -5.15 -18.15
CA ILE A 118 -10.82 -3.91 -17.73
C ILE A 118 -9.32 -4.19 -17.60
N GLY A 119 -8.48 -3.48 -18.35
CA GLY A 119 -7.04 -3.63 -18.22
C GLY A 119 -6.55 -3.21 -16.85
N ILE A 120 -6.87 -1.99 -16.41
CA ILE A 120 -6.53 -1.43 -15.09
C ILE A 120 -7.68 -0.64 -14.50
N THR A 121 -7.86 -0.72 -13.18
CA THR A 121 -8.87 0.05 -12.43
C THR A 121 -8.25 0.74 -11.20
N ASN A 122 -8.96 1.70 -10.63
CA ASN A 122 -8.60 2.39 -9.38
C ASN A 122 -9.86 2.94 -8.69
N SER A 123 -9.71 3.54 -7.53
CA SER A 123 -10.79 4.24 -6.83
C SER A 123 -10.55 5.75 -6.75
N ALA A 124 -11.63 6.52 -6.79
CA ALA A 124 -11.60 7.97 -6.59
C ALA A 124 -10.99 8.33 -5.23
N GLY A 125 -10.30 9.47 -5.18
CA GLY A 125 -9.56 9.90 -3.99
C GLY A 125 -8.10 9.46 -3.96
N SER A 126 -7.70 8.52 -4.81
CA SER A 126 -6.31 8.26 -5.13
C SER A 126 -5.81 9.37 -6.05
N GLY A 127 -4.89 10.22 -5.59
CA GLY A 127 -4.28 11.25 -6.45
C GLY A 127 -3.49 10.61 -7.61
N LEU A 128 -3.08 11.42 -8.60
CA LEU A 128 -2.36 10.95 -9.80
C LEU A 128 -1.05 10.19 -9.52
N LEU A 129 -0.50 10.27 -8.32
CA LEU A 129 0.68 9.53 -7.89
C LEU A 129 0.45 8.82 -6.55
N SER A 130 -0.80 8.52 -6.23
CA SER A 130 -1.16 7.73 -5.05
C SER A 130 -1.98 6.51 -5.47
N GLY A 131 -2.10 5.54 -4.58
CA GLY A 131 -2.80 4.30 -4.88
C GLY A 131 -2.16 3.54 -6.04
N ASP A 132 -2.98 2.90 -6.84
CA ASP A 132 -2.55 1.98 -7.89
C ASP A 132 -1.81 2.69 -9.04
N LEU A 133 -2.12 3.97 -9.30
CA LEU A 133 -1.52 4.71 -10.40
C LEU A 133 0.00 4.89 -10.27
N ARG A 134 0.53 5.04 -9.06
CA ARG A 134 1.98 5.13 -8.87
C ARG A 134 2.70 3.86 -9.30
N HIS A 135 2.04 2.69 -9.21
CA HIS A 135 2.62 1.41 -9.62
C HIS A 135 2.58 1.24 -11.13
N ILE A 136 1.46 1.56 -11.79
CA ILE A 136 1.38 1.47 -13.24
C ILE A 136 2.36 2.42 -13.93
N LEU A 137 2.66 3.57 -13.35
CA LEU A 137 3.63 4.52 -13.87
C LEU A 137 5.09 4.22 -13.45
N SER A 138 5.31 3.17 -12.64
CA SER A 138 6.66 2.81 -12.17
C SER A 138 7.68 2.60 -13.29
N PRO A 139 7.35 2.06 -14.48
CA PRO A 139 8.31 1.88 -15.56
C PRO A 139 9.00 3.17 -16.04
N PHE A 140 8.47 4.31 -15.64
CA PHE A 140 9.06 5.63 -15.93
C PHE A 140 9.90 6.18 -14.77
N GLY A 141 10.12 5.42 -13.71
CA GLY A 141 10.87 5.88 -12.53
C GLY A 141 10.15 6.98 -11.74
N THR A 142 8.82 7.06 -11.83
CA THR A 142 8.00 8.11 -11.22
C THR A 142 7.58 7.81 -9.79
N MET A 143 8.28 6.91 -9.10
CA MET A 143 7.93 6.49 -7.75
C MET A 143 8.03 7.64 -6.76
N VAL A 144 6.95 7.84 -6.02
CA VAL A 144 6.81 8.90 -5.01
C VAL A 144 6.48 8.34 -3.64
N SER A 145 6.67 9.15 -2.62
CA SER A 145 6.25 8.81 -1.27
C SER A 145 4.76 8.49 -1.19
N ARG A 146 4.40 7.47 -0.42
CA ARG A 146 3.02 7.05 -0.15
C ARG A 146 2.15 8.16 0.47
N ASP A 147 2.79 9.12 1.13
CA ASP A 147 2.09 10.20 1.85
C ASP A 147 1.53 11.30 0.92
N GLY A 148 1.55 11.10 -0.39
CA GLY A 148 0.88 11.94 -1.39
C GLY A 148 1.47 13.33 -1.58
N ASN A 149 2.71 13.56 -1.17
CA ASN A 149 3.39 14.85 -1.31
C ASN A 149 4.11 15.02 -2.66
N TYR A 150 4.00 14.05 -3.56
CA TYR A 150 4.62 14.01 -4.89
C TYR A 150 6.16 14.16 -4.89
N MET A 151 6.80 13.98 -3.75
CA MET A 151 8.24 13.98 -3.65
C MET A 151 8.79 12.58 -3.94
N GLY A 152 9.78 12.52 -4.78
CA GLY A 152 10.52 11.31 -5.12
C GLY A 152 12.02 11.57 -5.11
N LEU A 153 12.80 10.59 -5.55
CA LEU A 153 14.23 10.73 -5.78
C LEU A 153 14.49 10.65 -7.29
N ASN A 154 15.35 11.53 -7.80
CA ASN A 154 15.83 11.40 -9.17
C ASN A 154 16.91 10.32 -9.29
N GLY A 155 17.41 10.08 -10.52
CA GLY A 155 18.47 9.09 -10.79
C GLY A 155 19.80 9.35 -10.05
N GLU A 156 20.01 10.55 -9.49
CA GLU A 156 21.17 10.90 -8.65
C GLU A 156 20.88 10.75 -7.13
N GLY A 157 19.68 10.26 -6.76
CA GLY A 157 19.25 10.14 -5.37
C GLY A 157 18.89 11.47 -4.69
N LYS A 158 18.67 12.54 -5.46
CA LYS A 158 18.26 13.84 -4.92
C LYS A 158 16.73 13.94 -4.83
N PRO A 159 16.17 14.50 -3.73
CA PRO A 159 14.75 14.78 -3.63
C PRO A 159 14.30 15.75 -4.73
N VAL A 160 13.25 15.38 -5.44
CA VAL A 160 12.64 16.18 -6.50
C VAL A 160 11.11 16.20 -6.32
N PHE A 161 10.46 17.25 -6.83
CA PHE A 161 9.01 17.27 -6.98
C PHE A 161 8.67 16.60 -8.32
N MET A 162 8.26 15.34 -8.26
CA MET A 162 8.13 14.45 -9.42
C MET A 162 7.34 15.04 -10.59
N PRO A 163 6.22 15.76 -10.40
CA PRO A 163 5.48 16.37 -11.51
C PRO A 163 6.27 17.39 -12.38
N MET A 164 7.44 17.83 -11.91
CA MET A 164 8.33 18.74 -12.68
C MET A 164 9.39 17.99 -13.49
N GLU A 165 9.49 16.68 -13.34
CA GLU A 165 10.48 15.86 -14.02
C GLU A 165 9.96 15.40 -15.41
N GLU A 166 10.88 15.29 -16.39
CA GLU A 166 10.51 14.91 -17.76
C GLU A 166 9.98 13.46 -17.84
N ASN A 167 10.52 12.55 -17.03
CA ASN A 167 10.02 11.17 -16.95
C ASN A 167 8.56 11.09 -16.48
N TYR A 168 8.13 11.99 -15.59
CA TYR A 168 6.73 12.07 -15.20
C TYR A 168 5.82 12.49 -16.35
N LYS A 169 6.25 13.44 -17.15
CA LYS A 169 5.53 13.88 -18.34
C LYS A 169 5.37 12.76 -19.36
N GLU A 170 6.42 11.95 -19.57
CA GLU A 170 6.34 10.79 -20.45
C GLU A 170 5.41 9.71 -19.87
N ALA A 171 5.44 9.47 -18.57
CA ALA A 171 4.51 8.57 -17.89
C ALA A 171 3.04 8.98 -18.07
N VAL A 172 2.74 10.28 -17.95
CA VAL A 172 1.38 10.81 -18.15
C VAL A 172 0.94 10.70 -19.61
N LYS A 173 1.85 10.88 -20.57
CA LYS A 173 1.54 10.64 -21.98
C LYS A 173 1.19 9.18 -22.25
N TRP A 174 1.97 8.26 -21.68
CA TRP A 174 1.70 6.84 -21.78
C TRP A 174 0.36 6.46 -21.13
N MET A 175 0.05 6.98 -19.95
CA MET A 175 -1.24 6.78 -19.30
C MET A 175 -2.41 7.31 -20.13
N ARG A 176 -2.22 8.45 -20.79
CA ARG A 176 -3.21 9.00 -21.73
C ARG A 176 -3.42 8.06 -22.91
N GLN A 177 -2.35 7.49 -23.46
CA GLN A 177 -2.45 6.51 -24.55
C GLN A 177 -3.25 5.27 -24.10
N LEU A 178 -2.96 4.70 -22.92
CA LEU A 178 -3.74 3.58 -22.37
C LEU A 178 -5.22 3.94 -22.18
N TRP A 179 -5.52 5.19 -21.83
CA TRP A 179 -6.89 5.67 -21.74
C TRP A 179 -7.57 5.74 -23.12
N GLU A 180 -6.90 6.28 -24.13
CA GLU A 180 -7.39 6.40 -25.51
C GLU A 180 -7.60 5.01 -26.16
N GLU A 181 -6.85 4.01 -25.74
CA GLU A 181 -6.94 2.60 -26.16
C GLU A 181 -7.96 1.76 -25.37
N GLY A 182 -8.67 2.38 -24.39
CA GLY A 182 -9.72 1.72 -23.62
C GLY A 182 -9.22 0.79 -22.51
N VAL A 183 -7.92 0.77 -22.23
CA VAL A 183 -7.32 -0.07 -21.18
C VAL A 183 -7.79 0.32 -19.78
N VAL A 184 -8.03 1.62 -19.58
CA VAL A 184 -8.35 2.18 -18.27
C VAL A 184 -9.84 2.16 -18.04
N ASP A 185 -10.25 1.65 -16.89
CA ASP A 185 -11.64 1.69 -16.42
C ASP A 185 -12.24 3.09 -16.59
N PRO A 186 -13.38 3.24 -17.32
CA PRO A 186 -14.03 4.54 -17.48
C PRO A 186 -14.39 5.24 -16.15
N GLU A 187 -14.62 4.45 -15.09
CA GLU A 187 -14.94 4.94 -13.75
C GLU A 187 -13.71 5.16 -12.86
N TYR A 188 -12.51 5.00 -13.40
CA TYR A 188 -11.22 5.07 -12.69
C TYR A 188 -11.09 6.27 -11.73
N PHE A 189 -11.62 7.44 -12.11
CA PHE A 189 -11.53 8.67 -11.33
C PHE A 189 -12.81 9.00 -10.54
N THR A 190 -13.87 8.21 -10.67
CA THR A 190 -15.19 8.53 -10.11
C THR A 190 -15.75 7.47 -9.16
N GLN A 191 -15.37 6.21 -9.32
CA GLN A 191 -15.83 5.10 -8.47
C GLN A 191 -15.17 5.12 -7.09
N ASP A 192 -15.85 4.59 -6.09
CA ASP A 192 -15.29 4.38 -4.77
C ASP A 192 -14.57 3.01 -4.64
N GLY A 193 -13.96 2.77 -3.45
CA GLY A 193 -13.27 1.52 -3.20
C GLY A 193 -14.15 0.28 -3.23
N SER A 194 -15.45 0.40 -2.91
CA SER A 194 -16.40 -0.73 -2.94
C SER A 194 -16.69 -1.14 -4.38
N MET A 195 -16.84 -0.18 -5.28
CA MET A 195 -17.05 -0.43 -6.72
C MET A 195 -15.80 -1.07 -7.35
N LYS A 196 -14.60 -0.55 -7.04
CA LYS A 196 -13.33 -1.18 -7.44
C LYS A 196 -13.28 -2.64 -6.98
N THR A 197 -13.54 -2.89 -5.69
CA THR A 197 -13.51 -4.24 -5.13
C THR A 197 -14.53 -5.16 -5.79
N ALA A 198 -15.73 -4.68 -6.11
CA ALA A 198 -16.75 -5.47 -6.78
C ALA A 198 -16.31 -5.96 -8.17
N LYS A 199 -15.56 -5.16 -8.93
CA LYS A 199 -14.99 -5.54 -10.22
C LYS A 199 -13.84 -6.55 -10.06
N GLN A 200 -12.97 -6.35 -9.08
CA GLN A 200 -11.85 -7.24 -8.79
C GLN A 200 -12.28 -8.60 -8.23
N GLN A 201 -13.35 -8.63 -7.43
CA GLN A 201 -13.87 -9.81 -6.74
C GLN A 201 -15.20 -10.30 -7.32
N ALA A 202 -15.45 -10.04 -8.60
CA ALA A 202 -16.71 -10.43 -9.25
C ALA A 202 -16.89 -11.97 -9.23
N ASP A 203 -18.16 -12.37 -9.13
CA ASP A 203 -18.55 -13.78 -9.20
C ASP A 203 -18.23 -14.32 -10.60
N GLY A 204 -17.55 -15.46 -10.65
CA GLY A 204 -17.15 -16.09 -11.92
C GLY A 204 -15.78 -15.72 -12.43
N GLY A 205 -15.16 -14.68 -11.88
CA GLY A 205 -13.81 -14.23 -12.24
C GLY A 205 -13.62 -12.72 -12.08
N SER A 206 -12.37 -12.29 -11.94
CA SER A 206 -12.03 -10.86 -11.89
C SER A 206 -12.27 -10.21 -13.25
N GLN A 207 -12.93 -9.07 -13.29
CA GLN A 207 -13.10 -8.24 -14.47
C GLN A 207 -11.86 -7.38 -14.78
N VAL A 208 -10.76 -7.54 -14.01
CA VAL A 208 -9.58 -6.69 -14.09
C VAL A 208 -8.34 -7.53 -14.42
N GLY A 209 -7.57 -7.10 -15.41
CA GLY A 209 -6.40 -7.82 -15.90
C GLY A 209 -5.12 -7.57 -15.11
N LEU A 210 -4.93 -6.36 -14.57
CA LEU A 210 -3.75 -5.98 -13.79
C LEU A 210 -4.17 -5.30 -12.49
N ILE A 211 -3.63 -5.77 -11.38
CA ILE A 211 -3.93 -5.26 -10.04
C ILE A 211 -2.66 -4.88 -9.28
N PHE A 212 -2.82 -4.01 -8.31
CA PHE A 212 -1.77 -3.55 -7.42
C PHE A 212 -2.27 -3.60 -5.98
N GLY A 213 -1.44 -4.03 -5.05
CA GLY A 213 -1.81 -4.01 -3.65
C GLY A 213 -0.86 -4.77 -2.76
N TRP A 214 -1.26 -4.88 -1.51
CA TRP A 214 -0.48 -5.53 -0.46
C TRP A 214 -0.25 -7.01 -0.77
N THR A 215 -1.28 -7.73 -1.20
CA THR A 215 -1.22 -9.11 -1.68
C THR A 215 -2.34 -9.32 -2.70
N ALA A 216 -2.18 -10.29 -3.61
CA ALA A 216 -3.23 -10.58 -4.58
C ALA A 216 -4.55 -10.99 -3.91
N ASP A 217 -4.49 -11.84 -2.87
CA ASP A 217 -5.69 -12.28 -2.14
C ASP A 217 -6.45 -11.14 -1.45
N ALA A 218 -5.74 -10.11 -0.99
CA ALA A 218 -6.38 -8.92 -0.40
C ALA A 218 -7.16 -8.10 -1.44
N GLU A 219 -6.67 -8.05 -2.69
CA GLU A 219 -7.29 -7.28 -3.78
C GLU A 219 -8.42 -8.07 -4.46
N VAL A 220 -8.15 -9.29 -4.89
CA VAL A 220 -9.09 -10.07 -5.73
C VAL A 220 -9.83 -11.19 -4.98
N GLY A 221 -9.59 -11.35 -3.69
CA GLY A 221 -10.34 -12.29 -2.84
C GLY A 221 -10.39 -13.71 -3.41
N PRO A 222 -11.59 -14.24 -3.72
CA PRO A 222 -11.75 -15.60 -4.23
C PRO A 222 -11.09 -15.85 -5.59
N ASN A 223 -10.81 -14.80 -6.36
CA ASN A 223 -10.22 -14.87 -7.70
C ASN A 223 -8.68 -14.94 -7.69
N VAL A 224 -8.06 -15.09 -6.51
CA VAL A 224 -6.59 -15.06 -6.34
C VAL A 224 -5.85 -16.06 -7.22
N ASN A 225 -6.44 -17.20 -7.51
CA ASN A 225 -5.82 -18.24 -8.34
C ASN A 225 -5.66 -17.85 -9.82
N GLN A 226 -6.40 -16.84 -10.30
CA GLN A 226 -6.27 -16.29 -11.65
C GLN A 226 -5.01 -15.42 -11.79
N PHE A 227 -4.41 -14.97 -10.69
CA PHE A 227 -3.34 -13.98 -10.69
C PHE A 227 -1.98 -14.56 -10.35
N LYS A 228 -0.95 -14.02 -11.01
CA LYS A 228 0.46 -14.20 -10.63
C LYS A 228 1.15 -12.87 -10.43
N THR A 229 2.11 -12.84 -9.51
CA THR A 229 2.97 -11.67 -9.34
C THR A 229 3.73 -11.39 -10.62
N LEU A 230 3.68 -10.16 -11.09
CA LEU A 230 4.45 -9.66 -12.22
C LEU A 230 5.75 -9.04 -11.68
N GLU A 231 6.88 -9.48 -12.26
CA GLU A 231 8.16 -8.84 -11.98
C GLU A 231 8.17 -7.41 -12.53
N ALA A 232 9.02 -6.56 -11.95
CA ALA A 232 9.17 -5.21 -12.46
C ALA A 232 9.59 -5.24 -13.92
N VAL A 233 8.76 -4.69 -14.80
CA VAL A 233 9.08 -4.63 -16.23
C VAL A 233 10.20 -3.65 -16.51
N GLU A 234 10.96 -3.88 -17.57
CA GLU A 234 11.94 -2.91 -18.07
C GLU A 234 11.22 -1.63 -18.50
N GLY A 235 11.66 -0.52 -17.94
CA GLY A 235 11.08 0.79 -18.17
C GLY A 235 11.58 1.48 -19.43
N TYR A 236 11.13 2.72 -19.63
CA TYR A 236 11.43 3.51 -20.83
C TYR A 236 12.91 3.83 -21.04
N ASP A 237 13.71 3.74 -20.00
CA ASP A 237 15.17 4.02 -19.97
C ASP A 237 16.02 2.73 -19.83
N GLY A 238 15.39 1.55 -19.90
CA GLY A 238 16.04 0.25 -19.75
C GLY A 238 16.28 -0.20 -18.32
N ASN A 239 15.76 0.55 -17.32
CA ASN A 239 15.87 0.18 -15.91
C ASN A 239 14.58 -0.46 -15.39
N HIS A 240 14.70 -1.19 -14.27
CA HIS A 240 13.56 -1.76 -13.55
C HIS A 240 13.31 -0.96 -12.28
N TYR A 241 12.07 -0.53 -12.07
CA TYR A 241 11.69 0.28 -10.93
C TYR A 241 10.67 -0.43 -10.06
N VAL A 242 10.90 -0.44 -8.76
CA VAL A 242 9.98 -0.97 -7.75
C VAL A 242 9.79 0.05 -6.64
N GLU A 243 8.64 0.00 -5.99
CA GLU A 243 8.42 0.81 -4.79
C GLU A 243 9.32 0.30 -3.65
N ALA A 244 10.11 1.18 -3.07
CA ALA A 244 10.76 0.89 -1.80
C ALA A 244 9.74 0.96 -0.67
N ALA A 245 9.86 0.09 0.33
CA ALA A 245 9.04 0.17 1.53
C ALA A 245 9.21 1.54 2.20
N THR A 246 8.12 2.29 2.36
CA THR A 246 8.14 3.64 2.94
C THR A 246 8.44 3.62 4.44
N ASN A 247 8.18 2.51 5.10
CA ASN A 247 8.48 2.28 6.52
C ASN A 247 9.54 1.18 6.67
N TYR A 248 10.79 1.50 6.36
CA TYR A 248 11.91 0.55 6.43
C TYR A 248 12.23 0.05 7.85
N LEU A 249 11.69 0.70 8.89
CA LEU A 249 11.81 0.26 10.28
C LEU A 249 10.76 -0.78 10.66
N ASP A 250 9.73 -0.98 9.85
CA ASP A 250 8.57 -1.84 10.12
C ASP A 250 7.84 -1.48 11.42
N ILE A 251 7.86 -0.20 11.79
CA ILE A 251 7.27 0.33 13.02
C ILE A 251 6.03 1.18 12.68
N SER A 252 4.90 0.81 13.28
CA SER A 252 3.74 1.70 13.42
C SER A 252 3.79 2.30 14.83
N ASP A 253 3.86 3.61 14.93
CA ASP A 253 4.03 4.36 16.19
C ASP A 253 2.70 4.62 16.92
N ARG A 254 1.56 4.32 16.32
CA ARG A 254 0.22 4.67 16.83
C ARG A 254 -0.73 3.47 16.86
N GLU A 255 -0.27 2.35 17.39
CA GLU A 255 -1.09 1.15 17.40
C GLU A 255 -2.09 1.14 18.56
N LEU A 256 -1.71 1.66 19.74
CA LEU A 256 -2.62 1.84 20.86
C LEU A 256 -2.39 3.21 21.49
N MET A 257 -3.45 4.01 21.58
CA MET A 257 -3.49 5.28 22.29
C MET A 257 -4.54 5.20 23.39
N ILE A 258 -4.24 5.71 24.58
CA ILE A 258 -5.15 5.70 25.73
C ILE A 258 -5.67 7.12 25.98
N SER A 259 -6.99 7.25 26.15
CA SER A 259 -7.61 8.53 26.52
C SER A 259 -7.18 8.94 27.92
N LYS A 260 -7.01 10.24 28.13
CA LYS A 260 -6.76 10.81 29.46
C LYS A 260 -7.91 10.53 30.45
N ASP A 261 -9.11 10.31 29.93
CA ASP A 261 -10.31 10.00 30.72
C ASP A 261 -10.48 8.51 31.03
N CYS A 262 -9.52 7.67 30.62
CA CYS A 262 -9.53 6.23 30.93
C CYS A 262 -9.45 6.01 32.43
N LYS A 263 -10.40 5.24 32.97
CA LYS A 263 -10.54 5.04 34.42
C LYS A 263 -9.55 4.02 34.99
N ASP A 264 -9.12 3.08 34.16
CA ASP A 264 -8.21 2.00 34.56
C ASP A 264 -7.14 1.74 33.48
N PRO A 265 -6.19 2.65 33.29
CA PRO A 265 -5.13 2.51 32.33
C PRO A 265 -4.15 1.37 32.68
N ASP A 266 -3.95 1.06 33.97
CA ASP A 266 -3.05 0.01 34.43
C ASP A 266 -3.51 -1.37 33.91
N THR A 267 -4.80 -1.67 34.03
CA THR A 267 -5.36 -2.93 33.52
C THR A 267 -5.28 -3.00 31.98
N LEU A 268 -5.57 -1.90 31.30
CA LEU A 268 -5.50 -1.85 29.82
C LEU A 268 -4.06 -2.04 29.32
N LEU A 269 -3.07 -1.45 29.99
CA LEU A 269 -1.65 -1.62 29.64
C LEU A 269 -1.14 -3.04 29.91
N LYS A 270 -1.56 -3.66 31.00
CA LYS A 270 -1.24 -5.07 31.29
C LYS A 270 -1.82 -5.99 30.23
N TRP A 271 -3.06 -5.76 29.80
CA TRP A 271 -3.66 -6.49 28.70
C TRP A 271 -2.88 -6.27 27.39
N ALA A 272 -2.55 -5.02 27.05
CA ALA A 272 -1.75 -4.71 25.88
C ALA A 272 -0.35 -5.38 25.93
N CYS A 273 0.29 -5.38 27.11
CA CYS A 273 1.59 -6.02 27.29
C CYS A 273 1.56 -7.52 26.98
N LEU A 274 0.48 -8.21 27.28
CA LEU A 274 0.28 -9.62 26.93
C LEU A 274 0.18 -9.83 25.41
N LEU A 275 -0.39 -8.89 24.66
CA LEU A 275 -0.48 -8.97 23.20
C LEU A 275 0.89 -8.91 22.52
N TYR A 276 1.87 -8.20 23.12
CA TYR A 276 3.25 -8.13 22.59
C TYR A 276 4.04 -9.43 22.76
N THR A 277 3.57 -10.36 23.58
CA THR A 277 4.27 -11.62 23.89
C THR A 277 3.47 -12.86 23.55
N SER A 278 2.21 -12.69 23.17
CA SER A 278 1.40 -13.82 22.70
C SER A 278 1.96 -14.30 21.36
N PRO A 279 2.41 -15.56 21.24
CA PRO A 279 2.73 -16.11 19.93
C PRO A 279 1.48 -15.98 19.05
N SER A 280 1.67 -15.51 17.82
CA SER A 280 0.57 -15.49 16.87
C SER A 280 0.02 -16.91 16.73
N PRO A 281 -1.33 -17.09 16.66
CA PRO A 281 -1.89 -18.41 16.38
C PRO A 281 -1.47 -19.02 15.05
N ARG A 282 -0.64 -18.30 14.27
CA ARG A 282 -0.12 -18.71 12.96
C ARG A 282 1.37 -19.05 12.95
N ASP A 283 2.06 -19.01 14.11
CA ASP A 283 3.46 -19.42 14.25
C ASP A 283 3.58 -20.91 14.62
#